data_5dd417e986d03ff82449e8429fe7aa83
#
_entry.id   5dd417e986d03ff82449e8429fe7aa83
#
_cell.length_a   1.000
_cell.length_b   1.000
_cell.length_c   1.000
_cell.angle_alpha   90.00
_cell.angle_beta   90.00
_cell.angle_gamma   90.00
#
_symmetry.space_group_name_H-M   'P 1'
#
loop_
_entity.id
_entity.type
_entity.pdbx_description
1 polymer ?
#
loop_
_entity_poly.entity_id
_entity_poly.type
_entity_poly.pdbx_seq_one_letter_code
_entity_poly.pdbx_strand_id
1 'polypeptide(L)'
;IRGFNIPILEMDGYEADDIIGTIAKKAEQEGFEVFMMTPDKDFGQLVSDKIKLYKPAYMGNSVDIMGPKEVCEKWDIENVSQVIDILGLQGDTSDNIPGIPGVGPKTAADLLKKYKTVENVMQNHAITCFWLNVCL
;
A
#
# COMPACT_ATOMS: atom_id res chain seq x y z
N ILE A 1 -14.79 -14.43 -18.89
CA ILE A 1 -13.93 -15.14 -17.91
C ILE A 1 -14.34 -16.61 -17.85
N ARG A 2 -15.61 -16.95 -17.59
CA ARG A 2 -16.07 -18.36 -17.50
C ARG A 2 -15.73 -19.19 -18.73
N GLY A 3 -15.83 -18.60 -19.94
CA GLY A 3 -15.47 -19.28 -21.21
C GLY A 3 -13.99 -19.64 -21.35
N PHE A 4 -13.11 -19.05 -20.54
CA PHE A 4 -11.68 -19.37 -20.46
C PHE A 4 -11.33 -20.32 -19.30
N ASN A 5 -12.33 -20.83 -18.60
CA ASN A 5 -12.17 -21.72 -17.45
C ASN A 5 -11.29 -21.10 -16.33
N ILE A 6 -11.39 -19.77 -16.17
CA ILE A 6 -10.69 -19.04 -15.10
C ILE A 6 -11.60 -19.04 -13.89
N PRO A 7 -11.14 -19.47 -12.71
CA PRO A 7 -11.91 -19.39 -11.46
C PRO A 7 -12.36 -17.97 -11.16
N ILE A 8 -13.60 -17.83 -10.74
CA ILE A 8 -14.17 -16.56 -10.24
C ILE A 8 -14.48 -16.77 -8.78
N LEU A 9 -13.97 -15.88 -7.94
CA LEU A 9 -14.20 -15.90 -6.50
C LEU A 9 -15.00 -14.66 -6.13
N GLU A 10 -16.14 -14.89 -5.54
CA GLU A 10 -17.07 -13.86 -5.09
C GLU A 10 -17.52 -14.22 -3.67
N MET A 11 -17.64 -13.23 -2.80
CA MET A 11 -18.14 -13.43 -1.44
C MET A 11 -18.97 -12.22 -1.03
N ASP A 12 -20.24 -12.46 -0.72
CA ASP A 12 -21.16 -11.42 -0.30
C ASP A 12 -20.67 -10.72 0.99
N GLY A 13 -20.70 -9.40 0.99
CA GLY A 13 -20.29 -8.58 2.13
C GLY A 13 -18.78 -8.32 2.25
N TYR A 14 -17.99 -8.78 1.29
CA TYR A 14 -16.55 -8.52 1.21
C TYR A 14 -16.19 -7.84 -0.11
N GLU A 15 -15.21 -6.97 -0.09
CA GLU A 15 -14.65 -6.34 -1.27
C GLU A 15 -13.66 -7.28 -1.99
N ALA A 16 -13.37 -7.00 -3.25
CA ALA A 16 -12.41 -7.78 -4.03
C ALA A 16 -11.02 -7.79 -3.35
N ASP A 17 -10.66 -6.71 -2.68
CA ASP A 17 -9.39 -6.51 -2.02
C ASP A 17 -9.22 -7.44 -0.82
N ASP A 18 -10.28 -7.66 -0.04
CA ASP A 18 -10.31 -8.63 1.06
C ASP A 18 -10.04 -10.05 0.56
N ILE A 19 -10.66 -10.40 -0.57
CA ILE A 19 -10.53 -11.73 -1.18
C ILE A 19 -9.11 -11.90 -1.73
N ILE A 20 -8.62 -10.93 -2.50
CA ILE A 20 -7.27 -10.96 -3.09
C ILE A 20 -6.22 -11.05 -1.98
N GLY A 21 -6.30 -10.18 -0.97
CA GLY A 21 -5.36 -10.16 0.14
C GLY A 21 -5.35 -11.47 0.92
N THR A 22 -6.54 -12.01 1.22
CA THR A 22 -6.67 -13.30 1.92
C THR A 22 -6.05 -14.45 1.14
N ILE A 23 -6.32 -14.54 -0.15
CA ILE A 23 -5.80 -15.61 -1.00
C ILE A 23 -4.30 -15.48 -1.19
N ALA A 24 -3.81 -14.25 -1.44
CA ALA A 24 -2.39 -13.99 -1.58
C ALA A 24 -1.60 -14.44 -0.33
N LYS A 25 -2.08 -14.08 0.86
CA LYS A 25 -1.44 -14.48 2.12
C LYS A 25 -1.51 -15.99 2.39
N LYS A 26 -2.62 -16.64 2.07
CA LYS A 26 -2.71 -18.12 2.18
C LYS A 26 -1.76 -18.82 1.21
N ALA A 27 -1.74 -18.40 -0.05
CA ALA A 27 -0.85 -18.97 -1.05
C ALA A 27 0.64 -18.79 -0.67
N GLU A 28 1.01 -17.62 -0.12
CA GLU A 28 2.35 -17.37 0.41
C GLU A 28 2.72 -18.37 1.51
N GLN A 29 1.82 -18.62 2.46
CA GLN A 29 2.02 -19.58 3.55
C GLN A 29 2.20 -21.03 3.04
N GLU A 30 1.51 -21.39 1.96
CA GLU A 30 1.64 -22.68 1.29
C GLU A 30 2.88 -22.77 0.38
N GLY A 31 3.66 -21.69 0.27
CA GLY A 31 4.93 -21.65 -0.43
C GLY A 31 4.87 -21.18 -1.89
N PHE A 32 3.70 -20.75 -2.37
CA PHE A 32 3.54 -20.25 -3.74
C PHE A 32 4.17 -18.87 -3.92
N GLU A 33 4.64 -18.60 -5.14
CA GLU A 33 4.88 -17.25 -5.64
C GLU A 33 3.56 -16.66 -6.15
N VAL A 34 3.24 -15.44 -5.71
CA VAL A 34 1.95 -14.79 -5.99
C VAL A 34 2.19 -13.51 -6.78
N PHE A 35 1.47 -13.35 -7.87
CA PHE A 35 1.45 -12.12 -8.65
C PHE A 35 0.05 -11.52 -8.60
N MET A 36 -0.10 -10.40 -7.90
CA MET A 36 -1.35 -9.64 -7.86
C MET A 36 -1.40 -8.69 -9.06
N MET A 37 -2.28 -8.99 -10.02
CA MET A 37 -2.46 -8.16 -11.21
C MET A 37 -3.51 -7.08 -10.93
N THR A 38 -3.06 -5.94 -10.44
CA THR A 38 -3.91 -4.80 -10.10
C THR A 38 -3.18 -3.48 -10.37
N PRO A 39 -3.88 -2.43 -10.82
CA PRO A 39 -3.33 -1.08 -10.90
C PRO A 39 -3.30 -0.38 -9.53
N ASP A 40 -4.01 -0.92 -8.56
CA ASP A 40 -4.19 -0.32 -7.24
C ASP A 40 -2.88 -0.31 -6.45
N LYS A 41 -2.53 0.89 -5.97
CA LYS A 41 -1.31 1.14 -5.21
C LYS A 41 -1.35 0.58 -3.79
N ASP A 42 -2.56 0.41 -3.24
CA ASP A 42 -2.78 0.05 -1.84
C ASP A 42 -2.42 -1.41 -1.56
N PHE A 43 -2.48 -2.26 -2.60
CA PHE A 43 -1.92 -3.61 -2.55
C PHE A 43 -0.41 -3.66 -2.30
N GLY A 44 0.29 -2.51 -2.38
CA GLY A 44 1.69 -2.41 -1.97
C GLY A 44 1.94 -2.91 -0.55
N GLN A 45 0.98 -2.76 0.35
CA GLN A 45 1.06 -3.23 1.74
C GLN A 45 1.18 -4.76 1.89
N LEU A 46 0.74 -5.51 0.88
CA LEU A 46 0.73 -6.98 0.90
C LEU A 46 2.01 -7.58 0.32
N VAL A 47 2.83 -6.77 -0.34
CA VAL A 47 4.04 -7.23 -1.03
C VAL A 47 5.05 -7.83 -0.06
N SER A 48 5.63 -8.93 -0.48
CA SER A 48 6.67 -9.67 0.24
C SER A 48 7.66 -10.29 -0.75
N ASP A 49 8.59 -11.07 -0.27
CA ASP A 49 9.52 -11.81 -1.14
C ASP A 49 8.78 -12.75 -2.10
N LYS A 50 7.61 -13.28 -1.72
CA LYS A 50 6.80 -14.19 -2.52
C LYS A 50 5.56 -13.54 -3.14
N ILE A 51 5.07 -12.41 -2.61
CA ILE A 51 3.91 -11.69 -3.14
C ILE A 51 4.41 -10.44 -3.87
N LYS A 52 4.09 -10.32 -5.14
CA LYS A 52 4.51 -9.20 -5.99
C LYS A 52 3.32 -8.56 -6.69
N LEU A 53 3.41 -7.25 -6.90
CA LEU A 53 2.48 -6.55 -7.79
C LEU A 53 2.94 -6.75 -9.24
N TYR A 54 1.98 -7.07 -10.10
CA TYR A 54 2.21 -7.20 -11.53
C TYR A 54 1.37 -6.16 -12.28
N LYS A 55 2.04 -5.26 -12.95
CA LYS A 55 1.42 -4.28 -13.84
C LYS A 55 1.70 -4.67 -15.28
N PRO A 56 0.67 -5.02 -16.05
CA PRO A 56 0.85 -5.37 -17.45
C PRO A 56 1.36 -4.18 -18.26
N ALA A 57 2.09 -4.46 -19.32
CA ALA A 57 2.52 -3.46 -20.27
C ALA A 57 1.32 -2.70 -20.85
N TYR A 58 1.42 -1.38 -20.89
CA TYR A 58 0.40 -0.48 -21.44
C TYR A 58 1.06 0.57 -22.32
N MET A 59 0.53 0.82 -23.49
CA MET A 59 0.97 1.86 -24.45
C MET A 59 2.51 1.90 -24.71
N GLY A 60 3.14 0.74 -24.83
CA GLY A 60 4.58 0.65 -25.16
C GLY A 60 5.52 0.64 -23.94
N ASN A 61 4.99 0.73 -22.73
CA ASN A 61 5.76 0.47 -21.53
C ASN A 61 6.03 -1.03 -21.36
N SER A 62 7.11 -1.37 -20.67
CA SER A 62 7.38 -2.75 -20.26
C SER A 62 6.45 -3.20 -19.15
N VAL A 63 6.40 -4.51 -18.94
CA VAL A 63 5.80 -5.09 -17.72
C VAL A 63 6.58 -4.58 -16.50
N ASP A 64 5.85 -4.17 -15.48
CA ASP A 64 6.42 -3.72 -14.21
C ASP A 64 6.04 -4.72 -13.10
N ILE A 65 7.05 -5.34 -12.49
CA ILE A 65 6.88 -6.26 -11.36
C ILE A 65 7.51 -5.60 -10.15
N MET A 66 6.68 -5.32 -9.16
CA MET A 66 7.10 -4.63 -7.95
C MET A 66 7.17 -5.60 -6.77
N GLY A 67 8.38 -5.85 -6.29
CA GLY A 67 8.66 -6.51 -5.02
C GLY A 67 8.84 -5.50 -3.87
N PRO A 68 9.33 -5.96 -2.71
CA PRO A 68 9.51 -5.10 -1.53
C PRO A 68 10.39 -3.88 -1.80
N LYS A 69 11.47 -4.07 -2.57
CA LYS A 69 12.41 -2.99 -2.88
C LYS A 69 11.75 -1.89 -3.70
N GLU A 70 11.07 -2.26 -4.78
CA GLU A 70 10.41 -1.32 -5.68
C GLU A 70 9.26 -0.58 -4.98
N VAL A 71 8.54 -1.25 -4.08
CA VAL A 71 7.51 -0.62 -3.24
C VAL A 71 8.15 0.39 -2.29
N CYS A 72 9.21 0.03 -1.60
CA CYS A 72 9.91 0.94 -0.68
C CYS A 72 10.50 2.15 -1.42
N GLU A 73 11.09 1.96 -2.58
CA GLU A 73 11.61 3.04 -3.43
C GLU A 73 10.49 3.97 -3.91
N LYS A 74 9.36 3.41 -4.35
CA LYS A 74 8.21 4.17 -4.84
C LYS A 74 7.60 5.08 -3.77
N TRP A 75 7.49 4.58 -2.55
CA TRP A 75 6.87 5.31 -1.44
C TRP A 75 7.87 6.10 -0.60
N ASP A 76 9.18 5.96 -0.89
CA ASP A 76 10.28 6.57 -0.12
C ASP A 76 10.25 6.18 1.37
N ILE A 77 10.01 4.89 1.63
CA ILE A 77 9.89 4.26 2.94
C ILE A 77 10.96 3.18 3.14
N GLU A 78 11.19 2.78 4.39
CA GLU A 78 12.20 1.78 4.73
C GLU A 78 11.66 0.34 4.71
N ASN A 79 10.36 0.17 4.94
CA ASN A 79 9.73 -1.14 5.04
C ASN A 79 8.34 -1.13 4.42
N VAL A 80 7.96 -2.23 3.77
CA VAL A 80 6.63 -2.43 3.16
C VAL A 80 5.49 -2.21 4.15
N SER A 81 5.67 -2.58 5.44
CA SER A 81 4.66 -2.36 6.48
C SER A 81 4.28 -0.88 6.65
N GLN A 82 5.15 0.06 6.26
CA GLN A 82 4.89 1.50 6.35
C GLN A 82 3.97 2.02 5.23
N VAL A 83 3.57 1.18 4.26
CA VAL A 83 2.59 1.60 3.24
C VAL A 83 1.28 2.00 3.88
N ILE A 84 0.83 1.26 4.91
CA ILE A 84 -0.40 1.58 5.64
C ILE A 84 -0.25 2.94 6.34
N ASP A 85 0.89 3.16 6.99
CA ASP A 85 1.16 4.38 7.73
C ASP A 85 1.21 5.61 6.81
N ILE A 86 1.86 5.49 5.65
CA ILE A 86 1.95 6.60 4.70
C ILE A 86 0.59 6.95 4.11
N LEU A 87 -0.24 5.94 3.79
CA LEU A 87 -1.61 6.14 3.32
C LEU A 87 -2.47 6.81 4.41
N GLY A 88 -2.35 6.36 5.66
CA GLY A 88 -3.04 6.99 6.79
C GLY A 88 -2.65 8.44 7.01
N LEU A 89 -1.37 8.78 6.86
CA LEU A 89 -0.88 10.16 7.03
C LEU A 89 -1.31 11.09 5.90
N GLN A 90 -1.16 10.67 4.63
CA GLN A 90 -1.46 11.50 3.48
C GLN A 90 -2.92 11.48 3.05
N GLY A 91 -3.66 10.44 3.46
CA GLY A 91 -5.02 10.16 2.97
C GLY A 91 -5.04 9.54 1.58
N ASP A 92 -6.24 9.19 1.15
CA ASP A 92 -6.53 8.74 -0.22
C ASP A 92 -7.76 9.43 -0.77
N THR A 93 -7.55 10.27 -1.76
CA THR A 93 -8.63 11.02 -2.41
C THR A 93 -9.52 10.13 -3.28
N SER A 94 -9.00 8.99 -3.76
CA SER A 94 -9.77 8.05 -4.56
C SER A 94 -10.87 7.41 -3.72
N ASP A 95 -10.56 7.12 -2.46
CA ASP A 95 -11.48 6.48 -1.52
C ASP A 95 -12.16 7.48 -0.57
N ASN A 96 -11.97 8.79 -0.85
CA ASN A 96 -12.51 9.87 -0.01
C ASN A 96 -12.02 9.77 1.47
N ILE A 97 -10.81 9.30 1.67
CA ILE A 97 -10.16 9.23 2.97
C ILE A 97 -9.33 10.50 3.18
N PRO A 98 -9.71 11.37 4.14
CA PRO A 98 -8.93 12.56 4.43
C PRO A 98 -7.63 12.18 5.13
N GLY A 99 -6.51 12.74 4.65
CA GLY A 99 -5.24 12.69 5.38
C GLY A 99 -5.14 13.80 6.43
N ILE A 100 -3.99 13.89 7.05
CA ILE A 100 -3.69 14.98 7.97
C ILE A 100 -3.51 16.28 7.15
N PRO A 101 -4.21 17.38 7.50
CA PRO A 101 -4.08 18.64 6.79
C PRO A 101 -2.62 19.11 6.68
N GLY A 102 -2.17 19.39 5.45
CA GLY A 102 -0.80 19.83 5.18
C GLY A 102 0.24 18.70 5.09
N VAL A 103 -0.16 17.43 5.27
CA VAL A 103 0.72 16.27 5.10
C VAL A 103 0.48 15.65 3.72
N GLY A 104 1.40 15.93 2.79
CA GLY A 104 1.45 15.26 1.51
C GLY A 104 2.43 14.06 1.52
N PRO A 105 2.59 13.37 0.38
CA PRO A 105 3.42 12.16 0.30
C PRO A 105 4.85 12.34 0.83
N LYS A 106 5.50 13.45 0.48
CA LYS A 106 6.86 13.73 0.93
C LYS A 106 6.95 13.94 2.44
N THR A 107 6.03 14.75 2.99
CA THR A 107 5.99 15.00 4.44
C THR A 107 5.68 13.72 5.21
N ALA A 108 4.77 12.88 4.71
CA ALA A 108 4.46 11.59 5.31
C ALA A 108 5.69 10.66 5.32
N ALA A 109 6.42 10.57 4.19
CA ALA A 109 7.64 9.77 4.11
C ALA A 109 8.73 10.29 5.08
N ASP A 110 8.95 11.60 5.15
CA ASP A 110 9.92 12.21 6.07
C ASP A 110 9.55 11.95 7.54
N LEU A 111 8.25 11.99 7.89
CA LEU A 111 7.77 11.64 9.22
C LEU A 111 8.04 10.16 9.55
N LEU A 112 7.77 9.25 8.62
CA LEU A 112 8.02 7.82 8.83
C LEU A 112 9.50 7.48 8.89
N LYS A 113 10.36 8.15 8.13
CA LYS A 113 11.81 8.02 8.27
C LYS A 113 12.28 8.39 9.68
N LYS A 114 11.67 9.42 10.27
CA LYS A 114 12.05 9.93 11.60
C LYS A 114 11.43 9.12 12.73
N TYR A 115 10.16 8.82 12.66
CA TYR A 115 9.38 8.23 13.76
C TYR A 115 9.05 6.74 13.56
N LYS A 116 9.28 6.19 12.38
CA LYS A 116 9.10 4.79 11.96
C LYS A 116 7.64 4.34 11.79
N THR A 117 6.73 4.73 12.67
CA THR A 117 5.30 4.36 12.61
C THR A 117 4.41 5.58 12.87
N VAL A 118 3.15 5.49 12.44
CA VAL A 118 2.16 6.55 12.66
C VAL A 118 1.87 6.73 14.16
N GLU A 119 1.89 5.67 14.96
CA GLU A 119 1.70 5.75 16.41
C GLU A 119 2.80 6.59 17.06
N ASN A 120 4.04 6.40 16.65
CA ASN A 120 5.16 7.20 17.15
C ASN A 120 5.05 8.67 16.71
N VAL A 121 4.56 8.93 15.49
CA VAL A 121 4.25 10.30 15.04
C VAL A 121 3.20 10.92 15.98
N MET A 122 2.12 10.20 16.28
CA MET A 122 1.05 10.67 17.16
C MET A 122 1.51 10.92 18.60
N GLN A 123 2.36 10.05 19.15
CA GLN A 123 2.92 10.21 20.50
C GLN A 123 3.83 11.44 20.61
N ASN A 124 4.42 11.86 19.50
CA ASN A 124 5.28 13.04 19.45
C ASN A 124 4.58 14.28 18.87
N HIS A 125 3.25 14.36 19.00
CA HIS A 125 2.40 15.39 18.40
C HIS A 125 2.81 16.85 18.77
N ALA A 126 3.36 17.09 19.95
CA ALA A 126 3.85 18.42 20.32
C ALA A 126 4.97 18.91 19.39
N ILE A 127 5.80 18.01 18.89
CA ILE A 127 6.86 18.30 17.91
C ILE A 127 6.25 18.40 16.51
N THR A 128 5.26 17.57 16.20
CA THR A 128 4.59 17.51 14.90
C THR A 128 3.75 18.77 14.66
N CYS A 129 3.03 19.27 15.66
CA CYS A 129 2.28 20.54 15.60
C CYS A 129 3.18 21.72 15.26
N PHE A 130 4.39 21.77 15.80
CA PHE A 130 5.36 22.83 15.51
C PHE A 130 5.82 22.81 14.03
N TRP A 131 6.00 21.61 13.45
CA TRP A 131 6.45 21.44 12.06
C TRP A 131 5.33 21.61 11.03
N LEU A 132 4.10 21.26 11.39
CA LEU A 132 2.96 21.28 10.47
C LEU A 132 2.17 22.60 10.52
N ASN A 133 2.51 23.53 11.42
CA ASN A 133 1.71 24.74 11.68
C ASN A 133 0.21 24.45 11.89
N VAL A 134 -0.10 23.25 12.36
CA VAL A 134 -1.46 22.81 12.65
C VAL A 134 -1.65 22.87 14.16
N CYS A 135 -1.62 24.06 14.72
CA CYS A 135 -2.24 24.30 16.02
C CYS A 135 -3.70 24.65 15.78
N LEU A 136 -4.60 23.79 16.24
CA LEU A 136 -6.00 24.11 16.43
C LEU A 136 -6.16 25.18 17.50
#